data_e8ba6ca5280a6fb917ab67568265b480
#
_entry.id   e8ba6ca5280a6fb917ab67568265b480
#
_cell.length_a   1.000
_cell.length_b   1.000
_cell.length_c   1.000
_cell.angle_alpha   90.00
_cell.angle_beta   90.00
_cell.angle_gamma   90.00
#
_symmetry.space_group_name_H-M   'P 1'
#
loop_
_entity.id
_entity.type
_entity.pdbx_description
1 polymer ?
#
loop_
_entity_poly.entity_id
_entity_poly.type
_entity_poly.pdbx_seq_one_letter_code
_entity_poly.pdbx_strand_id
1 'polypeptide(L)'
;HPILLILHGPLAALRDDLQLTGEVKCCQTPYREIYSIAIPKNLAPTVPTTPPSHLDRLEAESLHIIREVVAETQNPVMLYSIGKDSAVMLHLARKAFWPGIPPFPLLHVDTGWKFRAMYEFRDQVASSSGMELRVHQNPDGVRQGINPFDHGSALHTDIMKTQALKQALNAGK
;
A
#
# COMPACT_ATOMS: atom_id res chain seq x y z
N HIS A 1 6.15 -17.41 -5.64
CA HIS A 1 6.67 -16.06 -5.95
C HIS A 1 6.27 -15.12 -4.85
N PRO A 2 7.20 -14.35 -4.25
CA PRO A 2 6.87 -13.51 -3.12
C PRO A 2 5.95 -12.36 -3.54
N ILE A 3 4.84 -12.21 -2.81
CA ILE A 3 4.02 -11.00 -2.85
C ILE A 3 4.57 -10.08 -1.76
N LEU A 4 5.03 -8.89 -2.11
CA LEU A 4 5.38 -7.90 -1.11
C LEU A 4 4.17 -7.03 -0.81
N LEU A 5 3.79 -7.01 0.45
CA LEU A 5 2.73 -6.19 0.99
C LEU A 5 3.35 -4.90 1.53
N ILE A 6 2.95 -3.75 1.00
CA ILE A 6 3.34 -2.46 1.58
C ILE A 6 2.42 -2.21 2.78
N LEU A 7 2.89 -2.57 3.97
CA LEU A 7 2.17 -2.35 5.22
C LEU A 7 2.62 -1.03 5.84
N HIS A 8 1.68 -0.18 6.21
CA HIS A 8 1.95 1.06 6.94
C HIS A 8 1.08 1.17 8.19
N GLY A 9 1.65 1.66 9.29
CA GLY A 9 0.94 1.88 10.55
C GLY A 9 0.58 0.60 11.30
N PRO A 10 -0.60 0.53 11.93
CA PRO A 10 -1.00 -0.61 12.80
C PRO A 10 -1.01 -1.98 12.10
N LEU A 11 -1.09 -2.00 10.77
CA LEU A 11 -1.02 -3.25 9.98
C LEU A 11 0.38 -3.86 9.95
N ALA A 12 1.43 -3.10 10.26
CA ALA A 12 2.78 -3.65 10.40
C ALA A 12 2.88 -4.60 11.62
N ALA A 13 2.06 -4.41 12.64
CA ALA A 13 1.98 -5.28 13.81
C ALA A 13 1.33 -6.66 13.50
N LEU A 14 0.60 -6.79 12.39
CA LEU A 14 0.00 -8.06 11.94
C LEU A 14 1.00 -8.97 11.20
N ARG A 15 2.25 -8.57 11.10
CA ARG A 15 3.29 -9.31 10.38
C ARG A 15 3.44 -10.74 10.87
N ASP A 16 3.45 -10.93 12.18
CA ASP A 16 3.69 -12.23 12.83
C ASP A 16 2.46 -13.12 12.79
N ASP A 17 1.27 -12.55 12.77
CA ASP A 17 -0.01 -13.27 12.65
C ASP A 17 -0.32 -13.74 11.23
N LEU A 18 0.29 -13.12 10.22
CA LEU A 18 -0.03 -13.38 8.81
C LEU A 18 0.68 -14.63 8.27
N GLN A 19 1.35 -15.47 9.01
CA GLN A 19 2.01 -16.73 8.56
C GLN A 19 2.21 -16.79 7.02
N LEU A 20 2.75 -15.69 6.47
CA LEU A 20 3.00 -15.59 5.03
C LEU A 20 4.18 -16.50 4.71
N THR A 21 3.92 -17.62 4.04
CA THR A 21 4.94 -18.50 3.49
C THR A 21 5.61 -17.82 2.29
N GLY A 22 6.41 -16.81 2.56
CA GLY A 22 7.19 -16.06 1.59
C GLY A 22 8.07 -15.05 2.33
N GLU A 23 9.29 -14.82 1.86
CA GLU A 23 10.18 -13.83 2.44
C GLU A 23 9.54 -12.43 2.37
N VAL A 24 9.05 -11.95 3.51
CA VAL A 24 8.74 -10.53 3.68
C VAL A 24 10.06 -9.82 3.91
N LYS A 25 10.69 -9.32 2.85
CA LYS A 25 11.85 -8.44 2.99
C LYS A 25 11.40 -7.09 3.51
N CYS A 26 11.70 -6.84 4.78
CA CYS A 26 11.66 -5.50 5.33
C CYS A 26 12.94 -4.80 4.92
N CYS A 27 12.89 -3.81 4.04
CA CYS A 27 14.04 -3.05 3.64
C CYS A 27 14.55 -2.22 4.82
N GLN A 28 15.63 -2.69 5.46
CA GLN A 28 16.42 -1.96 6.45
C GLN A 28 17.83 -1.70 5.90
N THR A 29 17.93 -1.11 4.72
CA THR A 29 19.24 -0.73 4.20
C THR A 29 19.59 0.68 4.67
N PRO A 30 20.73 0.89 5.36
CA PRO A 30 21.14 2.24 5.73
C PRO A 30 21.54 3.03 4.49
N TYR A 31 20.97 4.19 4.36
CA TYR A 31 20.98 5.17 3.26
C TYR A 31 22.36 5.76 2.92
N ARG A 32 23.44 5.01 2.91
CA ARG A 32 24.80 5.62 2.87
C ARG A 32 25.67 5.39 1.64
N GLU A 33 25.29 4.62 0.62
CA GLU A 33 26.29 4.21 -0.40
C GLU A 33 25.95 4.32 -1.90
N ILE A 34 24.93 5.05 -2.33
CA ILE A 34 24.64 5.10 -3.77
C ILE A 34 24.63 6.54 -4.33
N TYR A 35 25.69 7.31 -4.23
CA TYR A 35 25.90 8.46 -5.12
C TYR A 35 27.38 8.75 -5.36
N SER A 36 27.98 8.02 -6.30
CA SER A 36 29.18 8.44 -7.02
C SER A 36 28.96 8.33 -8.53
N ILE A 37 27.96 9.04 -9.03
CA ILE A 37 27.89 9.31 -10.46
C ILE A 37 28.50 10.70 -10.68
N ALA A 38 29.63 10.75 -11.39
CA ALA A 38 30.27 12.00 -11.77
C ALA A 38 29.34 12.81 -12.68
N ILE A 39 28.66 13.81 -12.13
CA ILE A 39 27.83 14.75 -12.89
C ILE A 39 28.79 15.69 -13.65
N PRO A 40 28.63 15.85 -14.98
CA PRO A 40 29.41 16.85 -15.74
C PRO A 40 29.25 18.24 -15.13
N LYS A 41 30.35 18.96 -14.94
CA LYS A 41 30.39 20.27 -14.24
C LYS A 41 29.50 21.38 -14.83
N ASN A 42 29.00 21.22 -16.02
CA ASN A 42 28.14 22.17 -16.73
C ASN A 42 26.63 21.87 -16.60
N LEU A 43 26.24 20.83 -15.89
CA LEU A 43 24.85 20.46 -15.59
C LEU A 43 24.55 20.46 -14.08
N ALA A 44 25.30 21.25 -13.31
CA ALA A 44 25.02 21.38 -11.89
C ALA A 44 23.60 21.95 -11.72
N PRO A 45 22.62 21.14 -11.22
CA PRO A 45 21.33 21.69 -10.87
C PRO A 45 21.56 22.78 -9.83
N THR A 46 20.86 23.89 -9.94
CA THR A 46 20.84 24.92 -8.89
C THR A 46 20.34 24.24 -7.61
N VAL A 47 21.28 23.86 -6.74
CA VAL A 47 20.95 23.27 -5.45
C VAL A 47 20.15 24.31 -4.67
N PRO A 48 18.95 24.02 -4.21
CA PRO A 48 18.20 24.94 -3.36
C PRO A 48 19.07 25.36 -2.20
N THR A 49 19.21 26.65 -1.98
CA THR A 49 20.06 27.21 -0.91
C THR A 49 19.53 26.92 0.50
N THR A 50 18.28 26.49 0.60
CA THR A 50 17.64 26.08 1.86
C THR A 50 17.68 24.56 2.00
N PRO A 51 18.08 24.03 3.17
CA PRO A 51 18.04 22.60 3.41
C PRO A 51 16.58 22.10 3.33
N PRO A 52 16.35 20.88 2.82
CA PRO A 52 15.00 20.31 2.73
C PRO A 52 14.35 20.22 4.12
N SER A 53 13.08 20.54 4.19
CA SER A 53 12.29 20.41 5.41
C SER A 53 12.22 18.93 5.85
N HIS A 54 11.77 18.69 7.08
CA HIS A 54 11.54 17.32 7.54
C HIS A 54 10.52 16.57 6.67
N LEU A 55 9.47 17.25 6.23
CA LEU A 55 8.47 16.67 5.33
C LEU A 55 9.03 16.35 3.95
N ASP A 56 9.87 17.22 3.37
CA ASP A 56 10.51 16.96 2.08
C ASP A 56 11.39 15.71 2.13
N ARG A 57 12.07 15.49 3.26
CA ARG A 57 12.89 14.28 3.47
C ARG A 57 12.04 13.03 3.59
N LEU A 58 10.96 13.07 4.38
CA LEU A 58 10.02 11.94 4.51
C LEU A 58 9.35 11.61 3.18
N GLU A 59 8.99 12.62 2.40
CA GLU A 59 8.44 12.42 1.07
C GLU A 59 9.47 11.74 0.14
N ALA A 60 10.68 12.28 0.05
CA ALA A 60 11.74 11.72 -0.79
C ALA A 60 12.06 10.26 -0.42
N GLU A 61 12.14 9.95 0.86
CA GLU A 61 12.32 8.59 1.37
C GLU A 61 11.17 7.68 0.96
N SER A 62 9.93 8.14 1.13
CA SER A 62 8.73 7.38 0.76
C SER A 62 8.69 7.07 -0.74
N LEU A 63 9.02 8.04 -1.59
CA LEU A 63 9.09 7.84 -3.04
C LEU A 63 10.16 6.80 -3.42
N HIS A 64 11.31 6.85 -2.74
CA HIS A 64 12.39 5.88 -2.94
C HIS A 64 11.94 4.47 -2.56
N ILE A 65 11.39 4.30 -1.36
CA ILE A 65 10.88 3.01 -0.86
C ILE A 65 9.84 2.42 -1.82
N ILE A 66 8.87 3.21 -2.29
CA ILE A 66 7.84 2.73 -3.22
C ILE A 66 8.46 2.22 -4.53
N ARG A 67 9.43 2.94 -5.09
CA ARG A 67 10.13 2.53 -6.32
C ARG A 67 10.96 1.28 -6.12
N GLU A 68 11.67 1.18 -5.00
CA GLU A 68 12.47 0.03 -4.63
C GLU A 68 11.61 -1.24 -4.47
N VAL A 69 10.49 -1.12 -3.78
CA VAL A 69 9.52 -2.21 -3.63
C VAL A 69 9.07 -2.74 -5.00
N VAL A 70 8.73 -1.85 -5.92
CA VAL A 70 8.29 -2.26 -7.27
C VAL A 70 9.44 -2.91 -8.05
N ALA A 71 10.66 -2.44 -7.89
CA ALA A 71 11.83 -3.02 -8.56
C ALA A 71 12.19 -4.43 -8.05
N GLU A 72 11.99 -4.68 -6.76
CA GLU A 72 12.38 -5.92 -6.09
C GLU A 72 11.28 -7.00 -6.09
N THR A 73 10.03 -6.66 -6.48
CA THR A 73 8.90 -7.58 -6.37
C THR A 73 8.25 -7.87 -7.71
N GLN A 74 7.80 -9.12 -7.90
CA GLN A 74 7.15 -9.55 -9.13
C GLN A 74 5.68 -9.14 -9.21
N ASN A 75 4.96 -9.16 -8.08
CA ASN A 75 3.53 -8.88 -8.00
C ASN A 75 3.22 -7.90 -6.87
N PRO A 76 3.67 -6.64 -6.95
CA PRO A 76 3.37 -5.66 -5.92
C PRO A 76 1.88 -5.31 -5.91
N VAL A 77 1.33 -5.06 -4.74
CA VAL A 77 -0.05 -4.60 -4.55
C VAL A 77 -0.09 -3.58 -3.42
N MET A 78 -0.89 -2.53 -3.58
CA MET A 78 -1.07 -1.53 -2.54
C MET A 78 -2.42 -1.72 -1.85
N LEU A 79 -2.41 -1.89 -0.52
CA LEU A 79 -3.63 -1.92 0.27
C LEU A 79 -4.28 -0.54 0.30
N TYR A 80 -5.57 -0.49 -0.10
CA TYR A 80 -6.32 0.75 -0.14
C TYR A 80 -7.58 0.66 0.72
N SER A 81 -7.51 1.20 1.94
CA SER A 81 -8.60 1.15 2.93
C SER A 81 -9.57 2.34 2.86
N ILE A 82 -9.35 3.29 1.97
CA ILE A 82 -10.09 4.57 1.84
C ILE A 82 -9.82 5.55 3.00
N GLY A 83 -8.99 5.17 3.97
CA GLY A 83 -8.59 6.04 5.07
C GLY A 83 -7.54 7.07 4.66
N LYS A 84 -7.31 8.07 5.52
CA LYS A 84 -6.34 9.15 5.29
C LYS A 84 -4.94 8.62 4.95
N ASP A 85 -4.49 7.59 5.65
CA ASP A 85 -3.14 7.05 5.48
C ASP A 85 -2.98 6.37 4.11
N SER A 86 -3.98 5.57 3.69
CA SER A 86 -3.98 4.96 2.35
C SER A 86 -4.14 5.99 1.23
N ALA A 87 -4.82 7.10 1.49
CA ALA A 87 -4.92 8.20 0.53
C ALA A 87 -3.58 8.93 0.34
N VAL A 88 -2.83 9.17 1.42
CA VAL A 88 -1.46 9.72 1.36
C VAL A 88 -0.54 8.76 0.61
N MET A 89 -0.60 7.46 0.91
CA MET A 89 0.19 6.45 0.20
C MET A 89 -0.11 6.42 -1.30
N LEU A 90 -1.38 6.51 -1.68
CA LEU A 90 -1.77 6.59 -3.09
C LEU A 90 -1.22 7.85 -3.76
N HIS A 91 -1.28 9.00 -3.08
CA HIS A 91 -0.69 10.23 -3.58
C HIS A 91 0.82 10.10 -3.82
N LEU A 92 1.55 9.55 -2.85
CA LEU A 92 3.00 9.30 -2.96
C LEU A 92 3.32 8.29 -4.06
N ALA A 93 2.53 7.22 -4.20
CA ALA A 93 2.68 6.25 -5.28
C ALA A 93 2.53 6.90 -6.66
N ARG A 94 1.48 7.72 -6.85
CA ARG A 94 1.29 8.47 -8.09
C ARG A 94 2.44 9.44 -8.36
N LYS A 95 2.97 10.09 -7.33
CA LYS A 95 4.12 10.98 -7.44
C LYS A 95 5.40 10.21 -7.78
N ALA A 96 5.59 9.02 -7.20
CA ALA A 96 6.76 8.18 -7.45
C ALA A 96 6.89 7.75 -8.92
N PHE A 97 5.77 7.56 -9.61
CA PHE A 97 5.76 7.09 -11.01
C PHE A 97 5.35 8.16 -12.03
N TRP A 98 5.17 9.41 -11.59
CA TRP A 98 4.83 10.51 -12.50
C TRP A 98 5.83 10.63 -13.65
N PRO A 99 5.39 10.81 -14.92
CA PRO A 99 4.00 10.98 -15.39
C PRO A 99 3.24 9.67 -15.66
N GLY A 100 3.85 8.51 -15.43
CA GLY A 100 3.22 7.21 -15.60
C GLY A 100 2.23 6.87 -14.48
N ILE A 101 1.50 5.78 -14.68
CA ILE A 101 0.62 5.18 -13.67
C ILE A 101 1.46 4.19 -12.83
N PRO A 102 1.27 4.13 -11.50
CA PRO A 102 1.91 3.11 -10.69
C PRO A 102 1.67 1.69 -11.23
N PRO A 103 2.70 0.85 -11.42
CA PRO A 103 2.58 -0.45 -12.09
C PRO A 103 2.10 -1.56 -11.15
N PHE A 104 1.12 -1.27 -10.30
CA PHE A 104 0.51 -2.23 -9.38
C PHE A 104 -0.95 -1.85 -9.08
N PRO A 105 -1.80 -2.83 -8.75
CA PRO A 105 -3.20 -2.60 -8.42
C PRO A 105 -3.39 -2.09 -6.98
N LEU A 106 -4.55 -1.47 -6.75
CA LEU A 106 -5.08 -1.20 -5.43
C LEU A 106 -5.87 -2.42 -4.94
N LEU A 107 -5.59 -2.91 -3.75
CA LEU A 107 -6.37 -3.98 -3.12
C LEU A 107 -7.23 -3.41 -1.98
N HIS A 108 -8.54 -3.50 -2.14
CA HIS A 108 -9.50 -3.12 -1.12
C HIS A 108 -10.15 -4.35 -0.51
N VAL A 109 -9.96 -4.53 0.80
CA VAL A 109 -10.70 -5.56 1.55
C VAL A 109 -12.01 -4.96 2.03
N ASP A 110 -13.12 -5.46 1.49
CA ASP A 110 -14.44 -5.01 1.85
C ASP A 110 -15.00 -5.84 3.02
N THR A 111 -15.32 -5.15 4.10
CA THR A 111 -15.91 -5.76 5.29
C THR A 111 -17.45 -5.76 5.26
N GLY A 112 -18.06 -5.17 4.23
CA GLY A 112 -19.51 -5.03 4.09
C GLY A 112 -20.15 -3.94 4.96
N TRP A 113 -19.39 -3.34 5.88
CA TRP A 113 -19.91 -2.39 6.89
C TRP A 113 -19.22 -1.03 6.78
N LYS A 114 -19.44 -0.35 5.65
CA LYS A 114 -18.92 1.00 5.40
C LYS A 114 -20.06 1.91 4.96
N PHE A 115 -19.87 3.22 5.16
CA PHE A 115 -20.80 4.20 4.64
C PHE A 115 -20.83 4.18 3.10
N ARG A 116 -22.01 4.38 2.52
CA ARG A 116 -22.18 4.43 1.06
C ARG A 116 -21.24 5.41 0.38
N ALA A 117 -21.08 6.60 0.96
CA ALA A 117 -20.16 7.62 0.47
C ALA A 117 -18.70 7.13 0.40
N MET A 118 -18.27 6.18 1.24
CA MET A 118 -16.93 5.61 1.18
C MET A 118 -16.75 4.72 -0.05
N TYR A 119 -17.75 3.96 -0.43
CA TYR A 119 -17.71 3.14 -1.65
C TYR A 119 -17.65 4.03 -2.89
N GLU A 120 -18.49 5.05 -2.96
CA GLU A 120 -18.51 6.02 -4.06
C GLU A 120 -17.17 6.74 -4.19
N PHE A 121 -16.59 7.19 -3.09
CA PHE A 121 -15.27 7.83 -3.07
C PHE A 121 -14.16 6.87 -3.49
N ARG A 122 -14.17 5.62 -3.03
CA ARG A 122 -13.22 4.58 -3.44
C ARG A 122 -13.18 4.43 -4.96
N ASP A 123 -14.37 4.26 -5.56
CA ASP A 123 -14.50 3.98 -6.98
C ASP A 123 -14.12 5.21 -7.81
N GLN A 124 -14.47 6.41 -7.34
CA GLN A 124 -14.06 7.67 -7.97
C GLN A 124 -12.54 7.86 -7.94
N VAL A 125 -11.91 7.61 -6.79
CA VAL A 125 -10.45 7.76 -6.63
C VAL A 125 -9.70 6.72 -7.47
N ALA A 126 -10.15 5.47 -7.46
CA ALA A 126 -9.55 4.42 -8.28
C ALA A 126 -9.64 4.78 -9.78
N SER A 127 -10.81 5.17 -10.25
CA SER A 127 -11.03 5.59 -11.63
C SER A 127 -10.15 6.80 -12.01
N SER A 128 -10.09 7.83 -11.17
CA SER A 128 -9.28 9.03 -11.43
C SER A 128 -7.77 8.79 -11.36
N SER A 129 -7.33 7.75 -10.66
CA SER A 129 -5.92 7.37 -10.56
C SER A 129 -5.43 6.59 -11.80
N GLY A 130 -6.33 6.01 -12.58
CA GLY A 130 -6.04 5.11 -13.69
C GLY A 130 -5.51 3.73 -13.23
N MET A 131 -5.51 3.46 -11.93
CA MET A 131 -5.03 2.19 -11.37
C MET A 131 -6.16 1.16 -11.31
N GLU A 132 -5.80 -0.12 -11.50
CA GLU A 132 -6.73 -1.23 -11.30
C GLU A 132 -7.15 -1.30 -9.82
N LEU A 133 -8.44 -1.39 -9.55
CA LEU A 133 -8.99 -1.63 -8.21
C LEU A 133 -9.43 -3.09 -8.09
N ARG A 134 -8.80 -3.82 -7.21
CA ARG A 134 -9.22 -5.17 -6.80
C ARG A 134 -9.96 -5.10 -5.48
N VAL A 135 -11.21 -5.55 -5.48
CA VAL A 135 -12.03 -5.62 -4.26
C VAL A 135 -12.19 -7.07 -3.87
N HIS A 136 -11.86 -7.37 -2.62
CA HIS A 136 -12.04 -8.70 -2.06
C HIS A 136 -12.91 -8.64 -0.81
N GLN A 137 -13.87 -9.55 -0.72
CA GLN A 137 -14.71 -9.77 0.45
C GLN A 137 -14.64 -11.24 0.84
N ASN A 138 -14.64 -11.55 2.12
CA ASN A 138 -14.63 -12.95 2.57
C ASN A 138 -15.96 -13.63 2.26
N PRO A 139 -16.02 -14.58 1.31
CA PRO A 139 -17.29 -15.19 0.90
C PRO A 139 -17.89 -16.04 2.01
N ASP A 140 -17.08 -16.62 2.88
CA ASP A 140 -17.56 -17.45 3.99
C ASP A 140 -18.17 -16.57 5.09
N GLY A 141 -17.55 -15.44 5.40
CA GLY A 141 -18.12 -14.48 6.33
C GLY A 141 -19.44 -13.89 5.85
N VAL A 142 -19.55 -13.63 4.55
CA VAL A 142 -20.83 -13.18 3.94
C VAL A 142 -21.91 -14.24 4.07
N ARG A 143 -21.60 -15.49 3.74
CA ARG A 143 -22.56 -16.61 3.86
C ARG A 143 -23.05 -16.84 5.27
N GLN A 144 -22.18 -16.63 6.25
CA GLN A 144 -22.50 -16.76 7.68
C GLN A 144 -23.19 -15.53 8.25
N GLY A 145 -23.35 -14.46 7.46
CA GLY A 145 -23.98 -13.21 7.92
C GLY A 145 -23.18 -12.49 9.00
N ILE A 146 -21.85 -12.65 9.00
CA ILE A 146 -20.98 -12.06 10.02
C ILE A 146 -21.10 -10.54 10.00
N ASN A 147 -21.56 -9.98 11.12
CA ASN A 147 -21.72 -8.55 11.30
C ASN A 147 -21.23 -8.10 12.69
N PRO A 148 -20.89 -6.82 12.87
CA PRO A 148 -20.31 -6.33 14.11
C PRO A 148 -21.31 -6.23 15.28
N PHE A 149 -22.62 -6.24 15.01
CA PHE A 149 -23.65 -6.08 16.04
C PHE A 149 -23.92 -7.40 16.75
N ASP A 150 -24.15 -8.49 15.99
CA ASP A 150 -24.49 -9.79 16.53
C ASP A 150 -23.26 -10.58 16.99
N HIS A 151 -22.10 -10.37 16.31
CA HIS A 151 -20.89 -11.17 16.54
C HIS A 151 -19.78 -10.40 17.27
N GLY A 152 -19.96 -9.11 17.49
CA GLY A 152 -18.96 -8.22 18.07
C GLY A 152 -17.87 -7.79 17.08
N SER A 153 -17.21 -6.68 17.38
CA SER A 153 -16.21 -6.06 16.49
C SER A 153 -14.95 -6.92 16.30
N ALA A 154 -14.54 -7.67 17.30
CA ALA A 154 -13.34 -8.51 17.25
C ALA A 154 -13.49 -9.64 16.23
N LEU A 155 -14.55 -10.44 16.33
CA LEU A 155 -14.82 -11.56 15.43
C LEU A 155 -15.11 -11.08 14.02
N HIS A 156 -15.88 -10.00 13.87
CA HIS A 156 -16.13 -9.37 12.57
C HIS A 156 -14.81 -8.91 11.91
N THR A 157 -13.92 -8.26 12.67
CA THR A 157 -12.62 -7.81 12.15
C THR A 157 -11.74 -8.98 11.75
N ASP A 158 -11.69 -10.04 12.56
CA ASP A 158 -10.89 -11.22 12.23
C ASP A 158 -11.38 -11.86 10.92
N ILE A 159 -12.67 -12.17 10.81
CA ILE A 159 -13.22 -12.88 9.66
C ILE A 159 -13.26 -11.99 8.41
N MET A 160 -13.85 -10.79 8.52
CA MET A 160 -14.14 -9.95 7.35
C MET A 160 -12.95 -9.09 6.92
N LYS A 161 -11.91 -8.95 7.75
CA LYS A 161 -10.72 -8.16 7.40
C LYS A 161 -9.47 -9.02 7.36
N THR A 162 -9.09 -9.70 8.46
CA THR A 162 -7.82 -10.43 8.54
C THR A 162 -7.82 -11.66 7.65
N GLN A 163 -8.84 -12.50 7.76
CA GLN A 163 -8.95 -13.71 6.93
C GLN A 163 -9.21 -13.34 5.47
N ALA A 164 -10.04 -12.33 5.19
CA ALA A 164 -10.27 -11.83 3.85
C ALA A 164 -8.97 -11.34 3.19
N LEU A 165 -8.11 -10.63 3.93
CA LEU A 165 -6.81 -10.19 3.42
C LEU A 165 -5.92 -11.39 3.07
N LYS A 166 -5.83 -12.40 3.96
CA LYS A 166 -5.09 -13.63 3.68
C LYS A 166 -5.60 -14.34 2.42
N GLN A 167 -6.91 -14.43 2.24
CA GLN A 167 -7.53 -15.01 1.04
C GLN A 167 -7.15 -14.23 -0.23
N ALA A 168 -7.29 -12.89 -0.19
CA ALA A 168 -6.96 -12.04 -1.33
C ALA A 168 -5.50 -12.16 -1.77
N LEU A 169 -4.56 -12.17 -0.81
CA LEU A 169 -3.13 -12.33 -1.09
C LEU A 169 -2.80 -13.71 -1.64
N ASN A 170 -3.47 -14.77 -1.17
CA ASN A 170 -3.26 -16.13 -1.66
C ASN A 170 -3.85 -16.34 -3.05
N ALA A 171 -4.95 -15.66 -3.38
CA ALA A 171 -5.59 -15.75 -4.69
C ALA A 171 -4.82 -15.00 -5.79
N GLY A 172 -3.99 -14.02 -5.43
CA GLY A 172 -3.18 -13.23 -6.35
C GLY A 172 -1.82 -13.85 -6.72
N LYS A 173 -1.59 -15.12 -6.34
CA LYS A 173 -0.34 -15.86 -6.63
C LYS A 173 -0.28 -16.36 -8.08
#